data_80315bcf91d241608ec1166e9beb849b
#
_entry.id   80315bcf91d241608ec1166e9beb849b
#
_cell.length_a   1.000
_cell.length_b   1.000
_cell.length_c   1.000
_cell.angle_alpha   90.00
_cell.angle_beta   90.00
_cell.angle_gamma   90.00
#
_symmetry.space_group_name_H-M   'P 1'
#
loop_
_entity.id
_entity.type
_entity.pdbx_description
1 polymer ?
#
loop_
_entity_poly.entity_id
_entity_poly.type
_entity_poly.pdbx_seq_one_letter_code
_entity_poly.pdbx_strand_id
1 'polypeptide(L)'
;TLFYMPTTLPGLSVTKAAELLQTQNKIIKSFPEVASVFGKAGRAQTATDPAPMEMFETVINLKPESEWRPGLTTDKLIAELDKALQFPGVANSWTMPIKARTDMLSTGIRTPIGIKIFGTDLVEMERLAKEIESVVKAVPGTSSAFAERITGGFYLDIVPDRRALARYGLTVGEVMDVVAAALGGEMVTTTVEGRERFGVTVRYPRDLRSDPQAIAREVLVPVPAEMGAPATMIPLGQLAEVKITTGAPAIRTENALLSAYIYVDIRDRDIGSYVAEARKAVNDKVKFTPGTYATWSGQFEYMERATEKLKIVVPVTLLIIFVLLYLNFRRITETLIVMLSVPFALVGGIWLMWLLGYNLSVAAAIGFIALAGVAAETGVIMLIYLDHAWAAIQAKCASAGRRPQPADLYAAIMEGAVERVRPKMMTVTAIMAGLLPILWGTGTGSEVMSRIAAPMVGGMISSAVLTLAVIPAIYGLVKGWELRRA
;
A
#
# COMPACT_ATOMS: atom_id res chain seq x y z
N THR A 1 13.79 -6.88 -7.89
CA THR A 1 14.07 -5.44 -7.87
C THR A 1 13.55 -4.84 -6.58
N LEU A 2 14.40 -4.11 -5.84
CA LEU A 2 14.03 -3.34 -4.66
C LEU A 2 13.97 -1.85 -4.99
N PHE A 3 13.24 -1.11 -4.17
CA PHE A 3 13.16 0.35 -4.27
C PHE A 3 13.46 0.97 -2.89
N TYR A 4 14.57 1.68 -2.82
CA TYR A 4 15.04 2.36 -1.63
C TYR A 4 14.70 3.84 -1.72
N MET A 5 13.95 4.35 -0.75
CA MET A 5 13.43 5.73 -0.72
C MET A 5 13.84 6.45 0.57
N PRO A 6 15.12 6.79 0.74
CA PRO A 6 15.53 7.56 1.90
C PRO A 6 15.03 9.00 1.82
N THR A 7 14.72 9.56 2.99
CA THR A 7 14.33 10.96 3.13
C THR A 7 15.27 11.67 4.08
N THR A 8 15.80 12.81 3.66
CA THR A 8 16.64 13.68 4.47
C THR A 8 15.82 14.83 5.08
N LEU A 9 16.45 15.60 5.94
CA LEU A 9 15.87 16.88 6.39
C LEU A 9 15.85 17.88 5.24
N PRO A 10 14.87 18.82 5.20
CA PRO A 10 14.82 19.88 4.21
C PRO A 10 16.04 20.80 4.27
N GLY A 11 16.32 21.46 3.14
CA GLY A 11 17.45 22.38 3.01
C GLY A 11 18.75 21.71 2.53
N LEU A 12 18.70 20.47 2.05
CA LEU A 12 19.84 19.81 1.47
C LEU A 12 20.22 20.47 0.14
N SER A 13 21.49 20.89 -0.02
CA SER A 13 21.97 21.45 -1.27
C SER A 13 22.08 20.37 -2.37
N VAL A 14 21.98 20.79 -3.63
CA VAL A 14 22.14 19.88 -4.81
C VAL A 14 23.46 19.13 -4.75
N THR A 15 24.55 19.82 -4.38
CA THR A 15 25.88 19.19 -4.24
C THR A 15 25.88 18.10 -3.18
N LYS A 16 25.33 18.40 -2.01
CA LYS A 16 25.28 17.43 -0.90
C LYS A 16 24.32 16.27 -1.19
N ALA A 17 23.23 16.54 -1.87
CA ALA A 17 22.32 15.50 -2.36
C ALA A 17 23.03 14.54 -3.32
N ALA A 18 23.81 15.08 -4.27
CA ALA A 18 24.58 14.27 -5.21
C ALA A 18 25.66 13.42 -4.52
N GLU A 19 26.40 14.00 -3.56
CA GLU A 19 27.40 13.26 -2.77
C GLU A 19 26.78 12.13 -1.97
N LEU A 20 25.68 12.40 -1.28
CA LEU A 20 24.98 11.42 -0.44
C LEU A 20 24.43 10.29 -1.32
N LEU A 21 23.75 10.62 -2.43
CA LEU A 21 23.20 9.66 -3.36
C LEU A 21 24.28 8.74 -3.93
N GLN A 22 25.43 9.31 -4.35
CA GLN A 22 26.55 8.52 -4.88
C GLN A 22 27.15 7.61 -3.80
N THR A 23 27.28 8.10 -2.58
CA THR A 23 27.78 7.32 -1.45
C THR A 23 26.86 6.13 -1.15
N GLN A 24 25.56 6.37 -1.07
CA GLN A 24 24.56 5.32 -0.89
C GLN A 24 24.62 4.30 -2.03
N ASN A 25 24.65 4.75 -3.28
CA ASN A 25 24.73 3.87 -4.43
C ASN A 25 26.01 3.01 -4.45
N LYS A 26 27.14 3.55 -4.03
CA LYS A 26 28.41 2.79 -3.90
C LYS A 26 28.29 1.69 -2.83
N ILE A 27 27.72 2.02 -1.67
CA ILE A 27 27.48 1.04 -0.60
C ILE A 27 26.54 -0.07 -1.09
N ILE A 28 25.41 0.28 -1.69
CA ILE A 28 24.46 -0.70 -2.23
C ILE A 28 25.12 -1.60 -3.29
N LYS A 29 25.89 -1.00 -4.21
CA LYS A 29 26.56 -1.74 -5.28
C LYS A 29 27.66 -2.68 -4.77
N SER A 30 28.18 -2.48 -3.56
CA SER A 30 29.18 -3.37 -2.96
C SER A 30 28.61 -4.73 -2.53
N PHE A 31 27.30 -4.88 -2.43
CA PHE A 31 26.66 -6.15 -2.09
C PHE A 31 26.70 -7.12 -3.28
N PRO A 32 27.13 -8.37 -3.08
CA PRO A 32 27.30 -9.35 -4.16
C PRO A 32 26.00 -9.66 -4.93
N GLU A 33 24.88 -9.56 -4.25
CA GLU A 33 23.54 -9.84 -4.78
C GLU A 33 23.01 -8.73 -5.71
N VAL A 34 23.65 -7.56 -5.71
CA VAL A 34 23.21 -6.40 -6.49
C VAL A 34 23.79 -6.42 -7.89
N ALA A 35 22.93 -6.51 -8.89
CA ALA A 35 23.30 -6.44 -10.31
C ALA A 35 23.55 -5.00 -10.75
N SER A 36 22.62 -4.09 -10.48
CA SER A 36 22.75 -2.66 -10.83
C SER A 36 21.99 -1.77 -9.85
N VAL A 37 22.44 -0.51 -9.74
CA VAL A 37 21.83 0.51 -8.89
C VAL A 37 21.63 1.76 -9.74
N PHE A 38 20.45 2.33 -9.68
CA PHE A 38 20.13 3.62 -10.28
C PHE A 38 19.38 4.48 -9.26
N GLY A 39 19.92 5.64 -8.93
CA GLY A 39 19.30 6.56 -7.99
C GLY A 39 19.12 7.96 -8.57
N LYS A 40 18.05 8.65 -8.17
CA LYS A 40 17.82 10.07 -8.42
C LYS A 40 17.52 10.82 -7.12
N ALA A 41 17.88 12.09 -7.07
CA ALA A 41 17.46 13.04 -6.05
C ALA A 41 16.77 14.22 -6.74
N GLY A 42 15.69 14.71 -6.15
CA GLY A 42 14.89 15.77 -6.71
C GLY A 42 13.85 15.29 -7.72
N ARG A 43 13.09 16.26 -8.23
CA ARG A 43 11.90 16.08 -9.05
C ARG A 43 12.26 15.99 -10.54
N ALA A 44 11.69 15.03 -11.23
CA ALA A 44 11.66 15.01 -12.69
C ALA A 44 10.65 16.06 -13.22
N GLN A 45 10.86 16.55 -14.47
CA GLN A 45 9.93 17.50 -15.12
C GLN A 45 8.67 16.79 -15.62
N THR A 46 7.93 16.16 -14.74
CA THR A 46 6.66 15.47 -15.03
C THR A 46 5.61 15.83 -13.98
N ALA A 47 4.33 15.81 -14.39
CA ALA A 47 3.22 16.09 -13.48
C ALA A 47 3.04 15.02 -12.38
N THR A 48 3.54 13.82 -12.58
CA THR A 48 3.36 12.65 -11.70
C THR A 48 4.53 12.39 -10.75
N ASP A 49 5.56 13.23 -10.76
CA ASP A 49 6.71 13.11 -9.86
C ASP A 49 6.67 14.20 -8.77
N PRO A 50 6.16 13.90 -7.56
CA PRO A 50 6.07 14.87 -6.48
C PRO A 50 7.33 14.93 -5.62
N ALA A 51 8.40 14.20 -5.96
CA ALA A 51 9.58 14.05 -5.10
C ALA A 51 10.35 15.37 -4.93
N PRO A 52 10.44 15.92 -3.71
CA PRO A 52 11.32 17.06 -3.42
C PRO A 52 12.80 16.61 -3.40
N MET A 53 13.72 17.56 -3.26
CA MET A 53 15.18 17.29 -3.23
C MET A 53 15.57 16.36 -2.07
N GLU A 54 14.86 16.41 -0.97
CA GLU A 54 15.09 15.62 0.24
C GLU A 54 14.70 14.15 0.09
N MET A 55 13.87 13.81 -0.89
CA MET A 55 13.41 12.46 -1.14
C MET A 55 14.20 11.84 -2.28
N PHE A 56 15.03 10.85 -1.95
CA PHE A 56 15.77 10.09 -2.95
C PHE A 56 14.95 8.88 -3.40
N GLU A 57 15.15 8.47 -4.63
CA GLU A 57 14.54 7.28 -5.21
C GLU A 57 15.63 6.44 -5.86
N THR A 58 15.88 5.25 -5.32
CA THR A 58 16.94 4.35 -5.81
C THR A 58 16.36 3.00 -6.18
N VAL A 59 16.44 2.63 -7.44
CA VAL A 59 16.10 1.32 -7.97
C VAL A 59 17.29 0.40 -7.86
N ILE A 60 17.11 -0.75 -7.22
CA ILE A 60 18.16 -1.77 -7.00
C ILE A 60 17.71 -3.02 -7.73
N ASN A 61 18.42 -3.36 -8.81
CA ASN A 61 18.19 -4.62 -9.50
C ASN A 61 19.08 -5.70 -8.87
N LEU A 62 18.44 -6.77 -8.45
CA LEU A 62 19.13 -7.91 -7.84
C LEU A 62 19.46 -8.95 -8.91
N LYS A 63 20.50 -9.72 -8.66
CA LYS A 63 20.84 -10.92 -9.43
C LYS A 63 19.80 -12.02 -9.18
N PRO A 64 19.76 -13.07 -10.02
CA PRO A 64 18.96 -14.26 -9.73
C PRO A 64 19.29 -14.83 -8.35
N GLU A 65 18.27 -15.34 -7.62
CA GLU A 65 18.45 -15.88 -6.26
C GLU A 65 19.44 -17.04 -6.19
N SER A 66 19.64 -17.76 -7.30
CA SER A 66 20.64 -18.82 -7.42
C SER A 66 22.09 -18.34 -7.29
N GLU A 67 22.34 -17.03 -7.48
CA GLU A 67 23.65 -16.40 -7.34
C GLU A 67 23.84 -15.72 -5.98
N TRP A 68 22.87 -15.80 -5.09
CA TRP A 68 22.93 -15.17 -3.78
C TRP A 68 23.72 -16.01 -2.78
N ARG A 69 24.19 -15.38 -1.72
CA ARG A 69 24.84 -16.08 -0.59
C ARG A 69 23.88 -17.12 0.01
N PRO A 70 24.36 -18.33 0.35
CA PRO A 70 23.51 -19.39 0.89
C PRO A 70 22.69 -18.97 2.10
N GLY A 71 21.37 -19.25 2.09
CA GLY A 71 20.46 -18.95 3.19
C GLY A 71 20.09 -17.47 3.34
N LEU A 72 20.47 -16.61 2.38
CA LEU A 72 20.04 -15.23 2.33
C LEU A 72 18.63 -15.15 1.71
N THR A 73 17.73 -14.43 2.38
CA THR A 73 16.39 -14.08 1.88
C THR A 73 16.33 -12.61 1.55
N THR A 74 15.32 -12.19 0.78
CA THR A 74 15.11 -10.76 0.47
C THR A 74 15.02 -9.91 1.74
N ASP A 75 14.31 -10.38 2.77
CA ASP A 75 14.15 -9.65 4.04
C ASP A 75 15.48 -9.49 4.80
N LYS A 76 16.32 -10.54 4.81
CA LYS A 76 17.67 -10.47 5.40
C LYS A 76 18.56 -9.51 4.62
N LEU A 77 18.50 -9.55 3.28
CA LEU A 77 19.26 -8.61 2.44
C LEU A 77 18.83 -7.17 2.70
N ILE A 78 17.53 -6.89 2.79
CA ILE A 78 17.01 -5.56 3.14
C ILE A 78 17.52 -5.14 4.52
N ALA A 79 17.54 -6.02 5.51
CA ALA A 79 18.04 -5.72 6.85
C ALA A 79 19.54 -5.39 6.86
N GLU A 80 20.35 -6.11 6.07
CA GLU A 80 21.78 -5.83 5.91
C GLU A 80 22.02 -4.50 5.20
N LEU A 81 21.29 -4.22 4.11
CA LEU A 81 21.33 -2.95 3.39
C LEU A 81 20.91 -1.79 4.29
N ASP A 82 19.80 -1.95 5.02
CA ASP A 82 19.31 -0.94 5.95
C ASP A 82 20.35 -0.58 7.02
N LYS A 83 21.01 -1.59 7.57
CA LYS A 83 22.09 -1.40 8.55
C LYS A 83 23.29 -0.67 7.95
N ALA A 84 23.67 -0.99 6.70
CA ALA A 84 24.80 -0.36 6.02
C ALA A 84 24.52 1.09 5.58
N LEU A 85 23.24 1.45 5.44
CA LEU A 85 22.78 2.76 4.97
C LEU A 85 22.27 3.67 6.10
N GLN A 86 22.70 3.45 7.32
CA GLN A 86 22.37 4.31 8.46
C GLN A 86 23.19 5.61 8.40
N PHE A 87 22.59 6.68 7.93
CA PHE A 87 23.19 8.02 7.90
C PHE A 87 22.46 8.95 8.88
N PRO A 88 23.19 9.82 9.61
CA PRO A 88 22.56 10.82 10.47
C PRO A 88 21.59 11.73 9.68
N GLY A 89 20.37 11.89 10.18
CA GLY A 89 19.35 12.75 9.54
C GLY A 89 18.69 12.15 8.29
N VAL A 90 18.92 10.87 8.00
CA VAL A 90 18.26 10.14 6.91
C VAL A 90 17.32 9.09 7.48
N ALA A 91 16.07 9.11 7.04
CA ALA A 91 15.08 8.08 7.36
C ALA A 91 14.97 7.12 6.17
N ASN A 92 15.30 5.86 6.37
CA ASN A 92 15.22 4.84 5.35
C ASN A 92 13.79 4.32 5.15
N SER A 93 13.42 4.02 3.92
CA SER A 93 12.18 3.32 3.58
C SER A 93 12.44 2.35 2.42
N TRP A 94 11.92 1.14 2.54
CA TRP A 94 12.11 0.04 1.60
C TRP A 94 10.78 -0.42 1.02
N THR A 95 10.73 -0.56 -0.30
CA THR A 95 9.52 -0.98 -1.02
C THR A 95 9.87 -1.59 -2.37
N MET A 96 8.87 -1.79 -3.21
CA MET A 96 9.02 -2.22 -4.61
C MET A 96 8.64 -1.07 -5.54
N PRO A 97 9.28 -0.89 -6.72
CA PRO A 97 9.07 0.28 -7.57
C PRO A 97 7.62 0.51 -7.99
N ILE A 98 6.96 -0.53 -8.49
CA ILE A 98 5.56 -0.44 -8.95
C ILE A 98 4.62 -0.23 -7.76
N LYS A 99 4.85 -0.95 -6.66
CA LYS A 99 4.05 -0.84 -5.44
C LYS A 99 4.13 0.57 -4.85
N ALA A 100 5.33 1.14 -4.73
CA ALA A 100 5.51 2.50 -4.24
C ALA A 100 4.74 3.51 -5.08
N ARG A 101 4.84 3.41 -6.40
CA ARG A 101 4.14 4.32 -7.32
C ARG A 101 2.62 4.19 -7.20
N THR A 102 2.10 2.97 -7.12
CA THR A 102 0.67 2.71 -6.93
C THR A 102 0.17 3.26 -5.60
N ASP A 103 0.89 2.99 -4.51
CA ASP A 103 0.52 3.45 -3.17
C ASP A 103 0.55 4.98 -3.08
N MET A 104 1.60 5.62 -3.61
CA MET A 104 1.74 7.09 -3.61
C MET A 104 0.66 7.78 -4.46
N LEU A 105 0.31 7.24 -5.63
CA LEU A 105 -0.71 7.85 -6.49
C LEU A 105 -2.12 7.70 -5.93
N SER A 106 -2.38 6.63 -5.21
CA SER A 106 -3.73 6.33 -4.70
C SER A 106 -3.99 6.88 -3.29
N THR A 107 -2.98 6.91 -2.42
CA THR A 107 -3.12 7.34 -1.03
C THR A 107 -2.25 8.55 -0.66
N GLY A 108 -1.28 8.91 -1.49
CA GLY A 108 -0.24 9.90 -1.17
C GLY A 108 0.87 9.36 -0.27
N ILE A 109 0.74 8.14 0.26
CA ILE A 109 1.65 7.55 1.25
C ILE A 109 2.47 6.44 0.60
N ARG A 110 3.80 6.47 0.78
CA ARG A 110 4.74 5.48 0.24
C ARG A 110 5.05 4.30 1.17
N THR A 111 4.77 4.46 2.46
CA THR A 111 4.99 3.45 3.50
C THR A 111 3.72 2.61 3.73
N PRO A 112 3.81 1.43 4.37
CA PRO A 112 2.65 0.62 4.68
C PRO A 112 1.57 1.38 5.46
N ILE A 113 1.99 2.28 6.35
CA ILE A 113 1.10 3.13 7.14
C ILE A 113 1.50 4.58 6.98
N GLY A 114 0.51 5.44 6.82
CA GLY A 114 0.64 6.89 6.84
C GLY A 114 -0.31 7.51 7.83
N ILE A 115 0.13 8.61 8.44
CA ILE A 115 -0.76 9.44 9.25
C ILE A 115 -0.79 10.81 8.58
N LYS A 116 -1.97 11.26 8.20
CA LYS A 116 -2.19 12.55 7.58
C LYS A 116 -2.79 13.48 8.61
N ILE A 117 -2.15 14.62 8.83
CA ILE A 117 -2.63 15.68 9.70
C ILE A 117 -3.24 16.75 8.82
N PHE A 118 -4.43 17.20 9.19
CA PHE A 118 -5.15 18.28 8.52
C PHE A 118 -5.31 19.47 9.44
N GLY A 119 -5.21 20.67 8.89
CA GLY A 119 -5.35 21.90 9.65
C GLY A 119 -5.26 23.14 8.75
N THR A 120 -5.15 24.32 9.36
CA THR A 120 -5.04 25.62 8.68
C THR A 120 -3.71 26.32 8.91
N ASP A 121 -2.93 25.86 9.91
CA ASP A 121 -1.64 26.44 10.28
C ASP A 121 -0.52 25.40 10.14
N LEU A 122 0.44 25.69 9.25
CA LEU A 122 1.56 24.79 8.97
C LEU A 122 2.50 24.59 10.17
N VAL A 123 2.70 25.64 10.99
CA VAL A 123 3.58 25.58 12.17
C VAL A 123 3.00 24.64 13.22
N GLU A 124 1.70 24.79 13.49
CA GLU A 124 1.00 23.92 14.42
C GLU A 124 0.91 22.46 13.90
N MET A 125 0.67 22.29 12.62
CA MET A 125 0.66 20.95 12.00
C MET A 125 2.03 20.28 12.08
N GLU A 126 3.14 21.01 11.91
CA GLU A 126 4.48 20.45 12.06
C GLU A 126 4.77 20.09 13.53
N ARG A 127 4.32 20.90 14.50
CA ARG A 127 4.42 20.60 15.93
C ARG A 127 3.72 19.29 16.25
N LEU A 128 2.46 19.15 15.82
CA LEU A 128 1.67 17.93 16.00
C LEU A 128 2.31 16.73 15.30
N ALA A 129 2.84 16.92 14.09
CA ALA A 129 3.50 15.86 13.34
C ALA A 129 4.73 15.31 14.07
N LYS A 130 5.56 16.17 14.67
CA LYS A 130 6.72 15.77 15.48
C LYS A 130 6.29 15.06 16.78
N GLU A 131 5.23 15.51 17.41
CA GLU A 131 4.69 14.89 18.61
C GLU A 131 4.16 13.48 18.29
N ILE A 132 3.36 13.32 17.23
CA ILE A 132 2.87 12.04 16.77
C ILE A 132 4.04 11.11 16.36
N GLU A 133 5.03 11.62 15.63
CA GLU A 133 6.25 10.88 15.27
C GLU A 133 6.91 10.26 16.51
N SER A 134 7.07 11.07 17.57
CA SER A 134 7.67 10.60 18.83
C SER A 134 6.85 9.51 19.49
N VAL A 135 5.53 9.66 19.54
CA VAL A 135 4.61 8.67 20.12
C VAL A 135 4.63 7.37 19.34
N VAL A 136 4.57 7.45 18.02
CA VAL A 136 4.50 6.27 17.13
C VAL A 136 5.83 5.50 17.11
N LYS A 137 6.97 6.19 17.20
CA LYS A 137 8.29 5.54 17.32
C LYS A 137 8.40 4.60 18.53
N ALA A 138 7.65 4.88 19.59
CA ALA A 138 7.64 4.07 20.82
C ALA A 138 6.67 2.86 20.72
N VAL A 139 5.87 2.75 19.69
CA VAL A 139 4.93 1.63 19.51
C VAL A 139 5.68 0.39 19.04
N PRO A 140 5.51 -0.78 19.71
CA PRO A 140 6.15 -2.02 19.30
C PRO A 140 5.82 -2.41 17.84
N GLY A 141 6.84 -2.80 17.08
CA GLY A 141 6.72 -3.14 15.67
C GLY A 141 6.99 -1.96 14.71
N THR A 142 7.23 -0.74 15.21
CA THR A 142 7.67 0.38 14.39
C THR A 142 9.14 0.16 13.99
N SER A 143 9.38 0.05 12.68
CA SER A 143 10.73 0.00 12.11
C SER A 143 11.30 1.41 11.92
N SER A 144 10.48 2.31 11.35
CA SER A 144 10.79 3.73 11.24
C SER A 144 9.52 4.57 11.29
N ALA A 145 9.64 5.79 11.79
CA ALA A 145 8.59 6.80 11.67
C ALA A 145 9.25 8.15 11.36
N PHE A 146 8.72 8.85 10.37
CA PHE A 146 9.24 10.13 9.92
C PHE A 146 8.09 11.08 9.56
N ALA A 147 8.02 12.19 10.27
CA ALA A 147 7.10 13.29 9.93
C ALA A 147 7.78 14.26 8.96
N GLU A 148 7.08 14.66 7.92
CA GLU A 148 7.55 15.71 7.02
C GLU A 148 7.84 17.01 7.80
N ARG A 149 8.94 17.67 7.46
CA ARG A 149 9.30 18.99 7.99
C ARG A 149 8.77 20.03 7.02
N ILE A 150 7.55 20.50 7.28
CA ILE A 150 6.78 21.32 6.33
C ILE A 150 7.08 22.81 6.42
N THR A 151 7.88 23.27 7.39
CA THR A 151 8.28 24.67 7.56
C THR A 151 9.80 24.91 7.45
N GLY A 152 10.58 23.85 7.20
CA GLY A 152 12.05 23.86 7.25
C GLY A 152 12.77 24.15 5.93
N GLY A 153 12.09 24.56 4.88
CA GLY A 153 12.71 24.93 3.60
C GLY A 153 13.45 26.27 3.69
N PHE A 154 14.54 26.41 2.94
CA PHE A 154 15.28 27.66 2.84
C PHE A 154 14.92 28.42 1.58
N TYR A 155 14.76 29.74 1.71
CA TYR A 155 14.50 30.67 0.63
C TYR A 155 15.53 31.79 0.65
N LEU A 156 15.90 32.26 -0.53
CA LEU A 156 16.68 33.47 -0.69
C LEU A 156 15.72 34.58 -1.10
N ASP A 157 15.36 35.42 -0.15
CA ASP A 157 14.49 36.56 -0.40
C ASP A 157 15.32 37.79 -0.82
N ILE A 158 14.91 38.39 -1.92
CA ILE A 158 15.47 39.63 -2.43
C ILE A 158 14.36 40.67 -2.32
N VAL A 159 14.53 41.59 -1.35
CA VAL A 159 13.52 42.58 -1.00
C VAL A 159 13.96 43.96 -1.49
N PRO A 160 13.43 44.48 -2.61
CA PRO A 160 13.81 45.78 -3.16
C PRO A 160 13.49 46.95 -2.18
N ASP A 161 14.45 47.84 -1.94
CA ASP A 161 14.23 49.07 -1.24
C ASP A 161 13.74 50.16 -2.22
N ARG A 162 12.46 50.48 -2.18
CA ARG A 162 11.83 51.47 -3.08
C ARG A 162 12.44 52.85 -2.97
N ARG A 163 12.99 53.24 -1.82
CA ARG A 163 13.66 54.54 -1.65
C ARG A 163 15.03 54.58 -2.32
N ALA A 164 15.76 53.47 -2.19
CA ALA A 164 17.02 53.31 -2.88
C ALA A 164 16.82 53.28 -4.41
N LEU A 165 15.81 52.55 -4.90
CA LEU A 165 15.47 52.51 -6.33
C LEU A 165 15.15 53.88 -6.88
N ALA A 166 14.35 54.65 -6.17
CA ALA A 166 13.93 55.99 -6.61
C ALA A 166 15.12 56.98 -6.80
N ARG A 167 16.22 56.80 -6.06
CA ARG A 167 17.44 57.59 -6.23
C ARG A 167 18.12 57.40 -7.59
N TYR A 168 17.95 56.21 -8.16
CA TYR A 168 18.53 55.83 -9.44
C TYR A 168 17.50 55.82 -10.58
N GLY A 169 16.26 56.23 -10.32
CA GLY A 169 15.19 56.20 -11.31
C GLY A 169 14.74 54.80 -11.74
N LEU A 170 15.02 53.79 -10.89
CA LEU A 170 14.69 52.40 -11.15
C LEU A 170 13.33 52.01 -10.61
N THR A 171 12.65 51.11 -11.29
CA THR A 171 11.44 50.46 -10.82
C THR A 171 11.75 49.12 -10.18
N VAL A 172 10.83 48.59 -9.39
CA VAL A 172 10.95 47.23 -8.81
C VAL A 172 11.03 46.17 -9.93
N GLY A 173 10.26 46.35 -11.02
CA GLY A 173 10.25 45.43 -12.17
C GLY A 173 11.63 45.26 -12.79
N GLU A 174 12.29 46.37 -13.13
CA GLU A 174 13.63 46.36 -13.75
C GLU A 174 14.67 45.64 -12.90
N VAL A 175 14.63 45.83 -11.57
CA VAL A 175 15.55 45.12 -10.66
C VAL A 175 15.21 43.63 -10.61
N MET A 176 13.94 43.28 -10.55
CA MET A 176 13.51 41.87 -10.48
C MET A 176 13.74 41.13 -11.82
N ASP A 177 13.69 41.83 -12.95
CA ASP A 177 14.06 41.25 -14.26
C ASP A 177 15.56 40.87 -14.29
N VAL A 178 16.43 41.75 -13.74
CA VAL A 178 17.84 41.40 -13.58
C VAL A 178 18.05 40.24 -12.65
N VAL A 179 17.35 40.17 -11.53
CA VAL A 179 17.40 39.07 -10.58
C VAL A 179 16.94 37.78 -11.24
N ALA A 180 15.84 37.81 -11.99
CA ALA A 180 15.31 36.65 -12.70
C ALA A 180 16.33 36.12 -13.74
N ALA A 181 16.92 37.00 -14.54
CA ALA A 181 17.92 36.62 -15.54
C ALA A 181 19.25 36.16 -14.90
N ALA A 182 19.77 36.92 -13.93
CA ALA A 182 21.08 36.63 -13.33
C ALA A 182 21.06 35.37 -12.46
N LEU A 183 20.04 35.18 -11.62
CA LEU A 183 19.96 34.08 -10.66
C LEU A 183 19.16 32.88 -11.19
N GLY A 184 17.97 33.16 -11.74
CA GLY A 184 17.08 32.14 -12.31
C GLY A 184 17.56 31.58 -13.62
N GLY A 185 18.01 32.48 -14.48
CA GLY A 185 18.38 32.23 -15.86
C GLY A 185 17.24 32.50 -16.84
N GLU A 186 17.55 33.19 -17.90
CA GLU A 186 16.62 33.49 -18.99
C GLU A 186 16.87 32.56 -20.19
N MET A 187 15.82 31.93 -20.68
CA MET A 187 15.89 31.10 -21.88
C MET A 187 15.86 32.00 -23.13
N VAL A 188 17.02 32.19 -23.73
CA VAL A 188 17.20 33.09 -24.90
C VAL A 188 16.82 32.45 -26.22
N THR A 189 16.95 31.15 -26.36
CA THR A 189 16.60 30.39 -27.56
C THR A 189 16.50 28.89 -27.28
N THR A 190 16.08 28.14 -28.30
CA THR A 190 16.01 26.66 -28.25
C THR A 190 16.74 26.11 -29.48
N THR A 191 17.67 25.18 -29.29
CA THR A 191 18.29 24.41 -30.37
C THR A 191 17.39 23.22 -30.75
N VAL A 192 17.45 22.85 -32.02
CA VAL A 192 16.70 21.73 -32.58
C VAL A 192 17.68 20.71 -33.12
N GLU A 193 17.74 19.54 -32.47
CA GLU A 193 18.62 18.44 -32.84
C GLU A 193 17.78 17.21 -33.20
N GLY A 194 17.45 17.06 -34.45
CA GLY A 194 16.52 16.06 -34.93
C GLY A 194 15.11 16.26 -34.34
N ARG A 195 14.69 15.36 -33.45
CA ARG A 195 13.39 15.44 -32.75
C ARG A 195 13.47 16.17 -31.40
N GLU A 196 14.67 16.37 -30.90
CA GLU A 196 14.89 16.95 -29.59
C GLU A 196 14.96 18.47 -29.62
N ARG A 197 14.62 19.09 -28.53
CA ARG A 197 14.63 20.54 -28.32
C ARG A 197 15.36 20.84 -27.03
N PHE A 198 16.42 21.64 -27.12
CA PHE A 198 17.23 22.03 -25.96
C PHE A 198 17.15 23.54 -25.76
N GLY A 199 16.71 23.95 -24.57
CA GLY A 199 16.69 25.37 -24.20
C GLY A 199 18.10 25.88 -23.91
N VAL A 200 18.44 27.04 -24.49
CA VAL A 200 19.67 27.74 -24.19
C VAL A 200 19.33 28.82 -23.14
N THR A 201 19.88 28.66 -21.94
CA THR A 201 19.61 29.57 -20.82
C THR A 201 20.88 30.33 -20.45
N VAL A 202 20.77 31.64 -20.33
CA VAL A 202 21.85 32.53 -19.88
C VAL A 202 21.62 32.93 -18.42
N ARG A 203 22.64 32.79 -17.61
CA ARG A 203 22.63 33.20 -16.20
C ARG A 203 24.04 33.46 -15.70
N TYR A 204 24.19 34.08 -14.52
CA TYR A 204 25.48 34.27 -13.90
C TYR A 204 26.18 32.95 -13.58
N PRO A 205 27.53 32.92 -13.61
CA PRO A 205 28.31 31.78 -13.14
C PRO A 205 27.97 31.41 -11.70
N ARG A 206 28.16 30.13 -11.35
CA ARG A 206 27.78 29.61 -10.02
C ARG A 206 28.46 30.35 -8.88
N ASP A 207 29.71 30.72 -9.06
CA ASP A 207 30.51 31.37 -8.02
C ASP A 207 29.97 32.75 -7.61
N LEU A 208 29.32 33.47 -8.54
CA LEU A 208 28.72 34.79 -8.30
C LEU A 208 27.30 34.73 -7.72
N ARG A 209 26.71 33.52 -7.58
CA ARG A 209 25.36 33.30 -7.06
C ARG A 209 25.27 32.19 -6.02
N SER A 210 26.42 31.82 -5.40
CA SER A 210 26.48 30.71 -4.44
C SER A 210 26.19 31.14 -2.99
N ASP A 211 26.33 32.41 -2.67
CA ASP A 211 26.01 32.92 -1.33
C ASP A 211 25.34 34.32 -1.39
N PRO A 212 24.55 34.69 -0.37
CA PRO A 212 23.82 35.95 -0.35
C PRO A 212 24.72 37.19 -0.46
N GLN A 213 25.93 37.16 0.09
CA GLN A 213 26.85 38.30 0.08
C GLN A 213 27.46 38.47 -1.32
N ALA A 214 27.83 37.35 -1.98
CA ALA A 214 28.27 37.41 -3.36
C ALA A 214 27.15 37.91 -4.27
N ILE A 215 25.93 37.45 -4.11
CA ILE A 215 24.77 37.94 -4.88
C ILE A 215 24.57 39.45 -4.67
N ALA A 216 24.60 39.94 -3.44
CA ALA A 216 24.40 41.32 -3.16
C ALA A 216 25.50 42.24 -3.78
N ARG A 217 26.73 41.73 -3.89
CA ARG A 217 27.87 42.50 -4.39
C ARG A 217 28.07 42.38 -5.89
N GLU A 218 27.90 41.15 -6.45
CA GLU A 218 28.34 40.83 -7.83
C GLU A 218 27.19 40.90 -8.83
N VAL A 219 25.91 40.81 -8.39
CA VAL A 219 24.78 41.04 -9.30
C VAL A 219 24.61 42.54 -9.53
N LEU A 220 24.82 42.93 -10.77
CA LEU A 220 24.82 44.37 -11.17
C LEU A 220 23.54 44.71 -11.92
N VAL A 221 22.90 45.78 -11.49
CA VAL A 221 21.67 46.31 -12.11
C VAL A 221 22.06 47.53 -12.96
N PRO A 222 21.73 47.54 -14.26
CA PRO A 222 22.00 48.69 -15.12
C PRO A 222 21.03 49.83 -14.81
N VAL A 223 21.57 51.02 -14.64
CA VAL A 223 20.77 52.27 -14.52
C VAL A 223 20.64 52.90 -15.92
N PRO A 224 19.42 53.25 -16.36
CA PRO A 224 19.23 53.97 -17.61
C PRO A 224 20.13 55.20 -17.69
N ALA A 225 20.94 55.29 -18.76
CA ALA A 225 21.78 56.43 -18.99
C ALA A 225 21.11 57.39 -19.99
N GLU A 226 21.46 58.70 -19.96
CA GLU A 226 21.09 59.62 -21.03
C GLU A 226 21.65 59.10 -22.39
N MET A 227 20.97 59.46 -23.47
CA MET A 227 21.30 58.98 -24.80
C MET A 227 22.79 59.17 -25.12
N GLY A 228 23.52 58.01 -25.30
CA GLY A 228 24.94 57.98 -25.66
C GLY A 228 25.94 57.85 -24.50
N ALA A 229 25.49 57.81 -23.25
CA ALA A 229 26.34 57.51 -22.10
C ALA A 229 26.32 55.99 -21.76
N PRO A 230 27.45 55.40 -21.26
CA PRO A 230 27.44 54.02 -20.82
C PRO A 230 26.56 53.86 -19.57
N ALA A 231 25.80 52.76 -19.50
CA ALA A 231 24.96 52.48 -18.33
C ALA A 231 25.81 52.34 -17.08
N THR A 232 25.38 53.02 -15.98
CA THR A 232 26.00 52.82 -14.68
C THR A 232 25.49 51.54 -14.05
N MET A 233 26.41 50.71 -13.57
CA MET A 233 26.08 49.42 -12.96
C MET A 233 26.06 49.57 -11.43
N ILE A 234 24.94 49.26 -10.80
CA ILE A 234 24.77 49.36 -9.36
C ILE A 234 24.66 47.95 -8.76
N PRO A 235 25.49 47.60 -7.73
CA PRO A 235 25.35 46.34 -7.03
C PRO A 235 23.96 46.14 -6.40
N LEU A 236 23.41 44.94 -6.52
CA LEU A 236 22.07 44.60 -6.07
C LEU A 236 21.88 44.96 -4.57
N GLY A 237 22.92 44.75 -3.73
CA GLY A 237 22.88 45.06 -2.30
C GLY A 237 22.69 46.53 -1.96
N GLN A 238 22.87 47.48 -2.92
CA GLN A 238 22.51 48.89 -2.74
C GLN A 238 21.04 49.17 -3.06
N LEU A 239 20.37 48.26 -3.70
CA LEU A 239 18.99 48.37 -4.22
C LEU A 239 18.00 47.48 -3.51
N ALA A 240 18.51 46.39 -2.89
CA ALA A 240 17.67 45.36 -2.26
C ALA A 240 18.40 44.70 -1.07
N GLU A 241 17.66 44.28 -0.09
CA GLU A 241 18.12 43.37 0.97
C GLU A 241 18.13 41.95 0.46
N VAL A 242 19.25 41.24 0.56
CA VAL A 242 19.39 39.81 0.20
C VAL A 242 19.53 39.00 1.48
N LYS A 243 18.52 38.20 1.81
CA LYS A 243 18.48 37.42 3.05
C LYS A 243 17.98 36.01 2.87
N ILE A 244 18.46 35.11 3.74
CA ILE A 244 17.94 33.76 3.84
C ILE A 244 16.77 33.78 4.83
N THR A 245 15.64 33.22 4.40
CA THR A 245 14.45 33.00 5.22
C THR A 245 14.06 31.53 5.24
N THR A 246 13.22 31.14 6.18
CA THR A 246 12.67 29.77 6.26
C THR A 246 11.19 29.78 5.93
N GLY A 247 10.72 28.72 5.29
CA GLY A 247 9.32 28.59 4.92
C GLY A 247 8.98 27.18 4.48
N ALA A 248 7.77 27.00 3.95
CA ALA A 248 7.31 25.70 3.48
C ALA A 248 8.01 25.30 2.16
N PRO A 249 8.78 24.19 2.11
CA PRO A 249 9.41 23.72 0.88
C PRO A 249 8.38 23.17 -0.12
N ALA A 250 7.25 22.67 0.39
CA ALA A 250 6.09 22.26 -0.37
C ALA A 250 4.83 22.44 0.46
N ILE A 251 3.76 22.87 -0.18
CA ILE A 251 2.43 22.98 0.43
C ILE A 251 1.54 21.91 -0.19
N ARG A 252 1.00 21.03 0.64
CA ARG A 252 0.07 19.98 0.23
C ARG A 252 -1.33 20.30 0.68
N THR A 253 -2.28 20.01 -0.18
CA THR A 253 -3.70 20.09 0.14
C THR A 253 -4.40 18.80 -0.22
N GLU A 254 -5.33 18.39 0.62
CA GLU A 254 -6.21 17.25 0.38
C GLU A 254 -7.61 17.62 0.89
N ASN A 255 -8.63 17.41 0.08
CA ASN A 255 -10.02 17.82 0.40
C ASN A 255 -10.15 19.30 0.82
N ALA A 256 -9.43 20.20 0.13
CA ALA A 256 -9.38 21.62 0.37
C ALA A 256 -8.78 22.07 1.74
N LEU A 257 -8.12 21.16 2.46
CA LEU A 257 -7.40 21.45 3.70
C LEU A 257 -5.90 21.24 3.49
N LEU A 258 -5.09 22.02 4.22
CA LEU A 258 -3.65 21.80 4.28
C LEU A 258 -3.39 20.41 4.91
N SER A 259 -2.40 19.70 4.41
CA SER A 259 -2.06 18.36 4.90
C SER A 259 -0.56 18.20 5.12
N ALA A 260 -0.21 17.48 6.19
CA ALA A 260 1.15 17.03 6.51
C ALA A 260 1.17 15.53 6.73
N TYR A 261 2.23 14.86 6.28
CA TYR A 261 2.30 13.41 6.28
C TYR A 261 3.35 12.90 7.26
N ILE A 262 2.99 11.82 7.95
CA ILE A 262 3.90 11.02 8.76
C ILE A 262 3.96 9.65 8.12
N TYR A 263 5.14 9.23 7.72
CA TYR A 263 5.42 7.93 7.12
C TYR A 263 5.84 6.96 8.20
N VAL A 264 5.19 5.79 8.24
CA VAL A 264 5.46 4.77 9.27
C VAL A 264 5.71 3.45 8.58
N ASP A 265 6.90 2.91 8.80
CA ASP A 265 7.27 1.55 8.43
C ASP A 265 7.15 0.61 9.63
N ILE A 266 6.62 -0.59 9.39
CA ILE A 266 6.42 -1.62 10.42
C ILE A 266 7.13 -2.91 10.03
N ARG A 267 7.55 -3.68 11.03
CA ARG A 267 8.17 -4.99 10.85
C ARG A 267 7.60 -5.99 11.85
N ASP A 268 7.48 -7.24 11.40
CA ASP A 268 7.07 -8.39 12.21
C ASP A 268 5.70 -8.24 12.90
N ARG A 269 4.82 -7.40 12.33
CA ARG A 269 3.50 -7.13 12.85
C ARG A 269 2.48 -6.87 11.75
N ASP A 270 1.22 -7.26 11.95
CA ASP A 270 0.13 -6.94 11.03
C ASP A 270 -0.31 -5.46 11.14
N ILE A 271 -0.76 -4.90 10.00
CA ILE A 271 -1.16 -3.49 9.89
C ILE A 271 -2.34 -3.17 10.81
N GLY A 272 -3.33 -4.08 10.93
CA GLY A 272 -4.57 -3.81 11.66
C GLY A 272 -4.35 -3.66 13.16
N SER A 273 -3.66 -4.62 13.81
CA SER A 273 -3.35 -4.56 15.24
C SER A 273 -2.40 -3.41 15.58
N TYR A 274 -1.44 -3.15 14.69
CA TYR A 274 -0.52 -2.03 14.85
C TYR A 274 -1.26 -0.68 14.85
N VAL A 275 -2.10 -0.44 13.84
CA VAL A 275 -2.85 0.82 13.74
C VAL A 275 -3.81 1.00 14.93
N ALA A 276 -4.44 -0.08 15.40
CA ALA A 276 -5.32 0.00 16.56
C ALA A 276 -4.57 0.48 17.82
N GLU A 277 -3.37 -0.06 18.09
CA GLU A 277 -2.54 0.34 19.22
C GLU A 277 -1.93 1.73 19.03
N ALA A 278 -1.39 2.03 17.86
CA ALA A 278 -0.80 3.32 17.55
C ALA A 278 -1.85 4.46 17.60
N ARG A 279 -3.06 4.21 17.09
CA ARG A 279 -4.20 5.15 17.18
C ARG A 279 -4.56 5.45 18.63
N LYS A 280 -4.61 4.41 19.47
CA LYS A 280 -4.85 4.59 20.90
C LYS A 280 -3.74 5.41 21.56
N ALA A 281 -2.48 5.08 21.30
CA ALA A 281 -1.33 5.80 21.86
C ALA A 281 -1.30 7.28 21.45
N VAL A 282 -1.66 7.58 20.19
CA VAL A 282 -1.75 8.95 19.70
C VAL A 282 -2.90 9.70 20.38
N ASN A 283 -4.09 9.10 20.46
CA ASN A 283 -5.25 9.72 21.12
C ASN A 283 -5.02 9.99 22.60
N ASP A 284 -4.28 9.12 23.29
CA ASP A 284 -4.01 9.25 24.73
C ASP A 284 -2.95 10.31 25.03
N LYS A 285 -1.99 10.53 24.13
CA LYS A 285 -0.80 11.36 24.39
C LYS A 285 -0.78 12.68 23.64
N VAL A 286 -1.40 12.78 22.47
CA VAL A 286 -1.36 13.97 21.60
C VAL A 286 -2.63 14.77 21.76
N LYS A 287 -2.50 16.06 22.05
CA LYS A 287 -3.63 16.98 22.14
C LYS A 287 -3.75 17.78 20.84
N PHE A 288 -4.80 17.49 20.10
CA PHE A 288 -5.13 18.24 18.90
C PHE A 288 -5.75 19.59 19.25
N THR A 289 -5.30 20.62 18.55
CA THR A 289 -5.91 21.96 18.64
C THR A 289 -7.23 22.01 17.86
N PRO A 290 -8.20 22.86 18.22
CA PRO A 290 -9.43 23.00 17.46
C PRO A 290 -9.17 23.27 15.98
N GLY A 291 -9.85 22.51 15.11
CA GLY A 291 -9.68 22.59 13.66
C GLY A 291 -8.54 21.73 13.09
N THR A 292 -7.80 21.00 13.94
CA THR A 292 -6.83 20.00 13.48
C THR A 292 -7.28 18.60 13.82
N TYR A 293 -6.96 17.64 12.93
CA TYR A 293 -7.23 16.22 13.14
C TYR A 293 -6.25 15.35 12.35
N ALA A 294 -6.18 14.08 12.68
CA ALA A 294 -5.36 13.10 11.99
C ALA A 294 -6.19 11.95 11.42
N THR A 295 -5.83 11.48 10.24
CA THR A 295 -6.39 10.27 9.61
C THR A 295 -5.31 9.24 9.33
N TRP A 296 -5.67 7.97 9.35
CA TRP A 296 -4.78 6.86 9.04
C TRP A 296 -4.96 6.45 7.59
N SER A 297 -3.87 6.29 6.86
CA SER A 297 -3.85 6.08 5.42
C SER A 297 -2.77 5.06 5.03
N GLY A 298 -2.47 4.93 3.75
CA GLY A 298 -1.57 3.93 3.20
C GLY A 298 -2.30 2.62 2.93
N GLN A 299 -1.64 1.48 3.12
CA GLN A 299 -2.25 0.15 2.91
C GLN A 299 -3.40 -0.13 3.89
N PHE A 300 -3.38 0.51 5.07
CA PHE A 300 -4.47 0.45 6.03
C PHE A 300 -5.81 0.91 5.43
N GLU A 301 -5.79 1.94 4.61
CA GLU A 301 -6.98 2.48 3.95
C GLU A 301 -7.63 1.47 3.00
N TYR A 302 -6.82 0.69 2.27
CA TYR A 302 -7.35 -0.39 1.43
C TYR A 302 -8.00 -1.49 2.26
N MET A 303 -7.38 -1.85 3.38
CA MET A 303 -7.92 -2.85 4.28
C MET A 303 -9.24 -2.39 4.91
N GLU A 304 -9.33 -1.14 5.36
CA GLU A 304 -10.55 -0.56 5.93
C GLU A 304 -11.69 -0.53 4.90
N ARG A 305 -11.42 0.00 3.69
CA ARG A 305 -12.40 0.00 2.57
C ARG A 305 -12.86 -1.40 2.18
N ALA A 306 -11.94 -2.36 2.13
CA ALA A 306 -12.29 -3.75 1.83
C ALA A 306 -13.18 -4.35 2.93
N THR A 307 -12.85 -4.12 4.19
CA THR A 307 -13.62 -4.60 5.33
C THR A 307 -15.02 -4.02 5.35
N GLU A 308 -15.18 -2.72 5.09
CA GLU A 308 -16.52 -2.07 5.02
C GLU A 308 -17.38 -2.64 3.90
N LYS A 309 -16.79 -2.84 2.71
CA LYS A 309 -17.52 -3.46 1.60
C LYS A 309 -17.91 -4.90 1.92
N LEU A 310 -17.02 -5.68 2.53
CA LEU A 310 -17.30 -7.08 2.89
C LEU A 310 -18.43 -7.21 3.93
N LYS A 311 -18.57 -6.26 4.86
CA LYS A 311 -19.67 -6.24 5.83
C LYS A 311 -21.06 -6.20 5.18
N ILE A 312 -21.16 -5.64 3.99
CA ILE A 312 -22.41 -5.57 3.23
C ILE A 312 -22.50 -6.74 2.22
N VAL A 313 -21.44 -6.95 1.45
CA VAL A 313 -21.44 -7.93 0.36
C VAL A 313 -21.63 -9.36 0.87
N VAL A 314 -20.96 -9.74 1.97
CA VAL A 314 -21.03 -11.11 2.49
C VAL A 314 -22.45 -11.48 2.96
N PRO A 315 -23.15 -10.69 3.81
CA PRO A 315 -24.51 -11.00 4.19
C PRO A 315 -25.49 -11.03 3.01
N VAL A 316 -25.36 -10.09 2.08
CA VAL A 316 -26.22 -10.06 0.88
C VAL A 316 -26.00 -11.30 0.02
N THR A 317 -24.74 -11.71 -0.19
CA THR A 317 -24.42 -12.93 -0.96
C THR A 317 -24.98 -14.17 -0.26
N LEU A 318 -24.82 -14.28 1.06
CA LEU A 318 -25.38 -15.40 1.83
C LEU A 318 -26.90 -15.43 1.75
N LEU A 319 -27.57 -14.27 1.78
CA LEU A 319 -29.01 -14.18 1.60
C LEU A 319 -29.44 -14.65 0.20
N ILE A 320 -28.73 -14.23 -0.85
CA ILE A 320 -29.00 -14.68 -2.23
C ILE A 320 -28.84 -16.19 -2.33
N ILE A 321 -27.75 -16.75 -1.79
CA ILE A 321 -27.52 -18.20 -1.76
C ILE A 321 -28.64 -18.91 -1.01
N PHE A 322 -29.05 -18.40 0.14
CA PHE A 322 -30.17 -18.96 0.92
C PHE A 322 -31.48 -18.99 0.10
N VAL A 323 -31.81 -17.88 -0.55
CA VAL A 323 -33.03 -17.79 -1.39
C VAL A 323 -32.97 -18.79 -2.55
N LEU A 324 -31.84 -18.88 -3.26
CA LEU A 324 -31.65 -19.81 -4.37
C LEU A 324 -31.77 -21.28 -3.90
N LEU A 325 -31.14 -21.62 -2.78
CA LEU A 325 -31.27 -22.94 -2.17
C LEU A 325 -32.69 -23.25 -1.74
N TYR A 326 -33.39 -22.28 -1.14
CA TYR A 326 -34.76 -22.44 -0.75
C TYR A 326 -35.70 -22.66 -1.96
N LEU A 327 -35.51 -21.93 -3.04
CA LEU A 327 -36.25 -22.13 -4.28
C LEU A 327 -36.01 -23.50 -4.89
N ASN A 328 -34.80 -24.04 -4.76
CA ASN A 328 -34.45 -25.39 -5.25
C ASN A 328 -35.07 -26.49 -4.39
N PHE A 329 -34.87 -26.45 -3.08
CA PHE A 329 -35.34 -27.51 -2.18
C PHE A 329 -36.80 -27.35 -1.72
N ARG A 330 -37.29 -26.11 -1.72
CA ARG A 330 -38.64 -25.72 -1.15
C ARG A 330 -38.83 -26.16 0.30
N ARG A 331 -37.74 -26.40 1.02
CA ARG A 331 -37.72 -26.79 2.44
C ARG A 331 -36.60 -26.07 3.16
N ILE A 332 -36.91 -25.48 4.30
CA ILE A 332 -35.95 -24.70 5.11
C ILE A 332 -34.87 -25.62 5.68
N THR A 333 -35.23 -26.84 6.08
CA THR A 333 -34.31 -27.79 6.74
C THR A 333 -33.14 -28.17 5.85
N GLU A 334 -33.41 -28.57 4.60
CA GLU A 334 -32.41 -28.92 3.61
C GLU A 334 -31.55 -27.71 3.24
N THR A 335 -32.17 -26.54 3.09
CA THR A 335 -31.46 -25.27 2.88
C THR A 335 -30.50 -24.98 4.01
N LEU A 336 -30.89 -25.11 5.26
CA LEU A 336 -30.05 -24.88 6.43
C LEU A 336 -28.91 -25.89 6.53
N ILE A 337 -29.12 -27.16 6.18
CA ILE A 337 -28.02 -28.16 6.16
C ILE A 337 -26.93 -27.74 5.20
N VAL A 338 -27.26 -27.27 4.00
CA VAL A 338 -26.26 -26.75 3.05
C VAL A 338 -25.58 -25.49 3.57
N MET A 339 -26.34 -24.54 4.11
CA MET A 339 -25.77 -23.32 4.65
C MET A 339 -24.80 -23.56 5.82
N LEU A 340 -25.10 -24.52 6.70
CA LEU A 340 -24.22 -24.93 7.79
C LEU A 340 -22.96 -25.68 7.32
N SER A 341 -22.96 -26.22 6.12
CA SER A 341 -21.77 -26.84 5.54
C SER A 341 -20.65 -25.86 5.25
N VAL A 342 -20.99 -24.60 4.93
CA VAL A 342 -20.01 -23.56 4.58
C VAL A 342 -19.08 -23.20 5.75
N PRO A 343 -19.57 -22.84 6.95
CA PRO A 343 -18.69 -22.60 8.10
C PRO A 343 -17.78 -23.77 8.45
N PHE A 344 -18.30 -25.00 8.33
CA PHE A 344 -17.49 -26.19 8.62
C PHE A 344 -16.34 -26.38 7.59
N ALA A 345 -16.60 -26.11 6.32
CA ALA A 345 -15.55 -26.15 5.30
C ALA A 345 -14.44 -25.12 5.54
N LEU A 346 -14.77 -23.95 6.11
CA LEU A 346 -13.78 -22.92 6.43
C LEU A 346 -12.75 -23.39 7.48
N VAL A 347 -13.10 -24.32 8.36
CA VAL A 347 -12.22 -24.81 9.44
C VAL A 347 -10.92 -25.36 8.87
N GLY A 348 -10.96 -26.22 7.85
CA GLY A 348 -9.75 -26.76 7.24
C GLY A 348 -8.87 -25.71 6.59
N GLY A 349 -9.48 -24.69 5.98
CA GLY A 349 -8.76 -23.54 5.42
C GLY A 349 -8.01 -22.74 6.49
N ILE A 350 -8.65 -22.48 7.63
CA ILE A 350 -8.05 -21.78 8.76
C ILE A 350 -6.88 -22.58 9.33
N TRP A 351 -7.04 -23.89 9.51
CA TRP A 351 -5.97 -24.75 10.02
C TRP A 351 -4.76 -24.80 9.08
N LEU A 352 -4.97 -24.91 7.76
CA LEU A 352 -3.86 -24.93 6.82
C LEU A 352 -3.15 -23.59 6.75
N MET A 353 -3.88 -22.47 6.78
CA MET A 353 -3.26 -21.14 6.87
C MET A 353 -2.40 -21.00 8.12
N TRP A 354 -2.89 -21.47 9.26
CA TRP A 354 -2.15 -21.42 10.53
C TRP A 354 -0.87 -22.29 10.46
N LEU A 355 -0.95 -23.50 9.89
CA LEU A 355 0.20 -24.37 9.71
C LEU A 355 1.27 -23.78 8.80
N LEU A 356 0.85 -23.02 7.77
CA LEU A 356 1.75 -22.35 6.84
C LEU A 356 2.24 -20.98 7.34
N GLY A 357 1.77 -20.51 8.50
CA GLY A 357 2.11 -19.21 9.05
C GLY A 357 1.55 -18.02 8.25
N TYR A 358 0.46 -18.22 7.51
CA TYR A 358 -0.15 -17.17 6.69
C TYR A 358 -1.12 -16.33 7.51
N ASN A 359 -0.95 -15.02 7.47
CA ASN A 359 -1.90 -14.07 8.04
C ASN A 359 -3.14 -13.92 7.18
N LEU A 360 -4.27 -13.60 7.80
CA LEU A 360 -5.49 -13.27 7.09
C LEU A 360 -5.27 -12.01 6.25
N SER A 361 -5.49 -12.15 4.94
CA SER A 361 -5.31 -11.08 3.95
C SER A 361 -6.49 -11.05 2.98
N VAL A 362 -6.58 -10.00 2.15
CA VAL A 362 -7.58 -9.94 1.08
C VAL A 362 -7.46 -11.15 0.14
N ALA A 363 -6.23 -11.58 -0.17
CA ALA A 363 -5.98 -12.77 -0.98
C ALA A 363 -6.55 -14.04 -0.32
N ALA A 364 -6.31 -14.23 0.98
CA ALA A 364 -6.88 -15.34 1.74
C ALA A 364 -8.41 -15.28 1.79
N ALA A 365 -9.00 -14.09 1.97
CA ALA A 365 -10.45 -13.91 1.94
C ALA A 365 -11.07 -14.33 0.60
N ILE A 366 -10.43 -14.00 -0.53
CA ILE A 366 -10.86 -14.48 -1.86
C ILE A 366 -10.82 -16.01 -1.92
N GLY A 367 -9.78 -16.65 -1.40
CA GLY A 367 -9.69 -18.10 -1.30
C GLY A 367 -10.83 -18.72 -0.47
N PHE A 368 -11.20 -18.10 0.65
CA PHE A 368 -12.36 -18.53 1.45
C PHE A 368 -13.70 -18.35 0.72
N ILE A 369 -13.87 -17.28 -0.05
CA ILE A 369 -15.08 -17.07 -0.86
C ILE A 369 -15.21 -18.16 -1.92
N ALA A 370 -14.11 -18.48 -2.62
CA ALA A 370 -14.10 -19.57 -3.60
C ALA A 370 -14.38 -20.93 -2.96
N LEU A 371 -13.79 -21.20 -1.79
CA LEU A 371 -14.05 -22.41 -1.00
C LEU A 371 -15.52 -22.54 -0.60
N ALA A 372 -16.16 -21.43 -0.16
CA ALA A 372 -17.56 -21.42 0.22
C ALA A 372 -18.49 -21.82 -0.95
N GLY A 373 -18.17 -21.34 -2.16
CA GLY A 373 -18.89 -21.73 -3.38
C GLY A 373 -18.81 -23.23 -3.64
N VAL A 374 -17.61 -23.81 -3.61
CA VAL A 374 -17.39 -25.26 -3.81
C VAL A 374 -18.04 -26.10 -2.71
N ALA A 375 -18.00 -25.63 -1.45
CA ALA A 375 -18.61 -26.33 -0.32
C ALA A 375 -20.14 -26.36 -0.46
N ALA A 376 -20.76 -25.24 -0.84
CA ALA A 376 -22.22 -25.15 -1.08
C ALA A 376 -22.64 -26.08 -2.23
N GLU A 377 -21.94 -26.03 -3.38
CA GLU A 377 -22.20 -26.90 -4.53
C GLU A 377 -22.20 -28.39 -4.14
N THR A 378 -21.16 -28.80 -3.43
CA THR A 378 -21.03 -30.20 -3.02
C THR A 378 -22.06 -30.63 -1.99
N GLY A 379 -22.46 -29.73 -1.10
CA GLY A 379 -23.56 -29.95 -0.13
C GLY A 379 -24.92 -30.13 -0.82
N VAL A 380 -25.23 -29.29 -1.80
CA VAL A 380 -26.45 -29.38 -2.61
C VAL A 380 -26.54 -30.73 -3.31
N ILE A 381 -25.49 -31.11 -4.02
CA ILE A 381 -25.50 -32.35 -4.78
C ILE A 381 -25.67 -33.56 -3.85
N MET A 382 -24.99 -33.59 -2.70
CA MET A 382 -25.15 -34.69 -1.73
C MET A 382 -26.60 -34.81 -1.26
N LEU A 383 -27.24 -33.70 -0.89
CA LEU A 383 -28.64 -33.70 -0.44
C LEU A 383 -29.62 -34.17 -1.53
N ILE A 384 -29.41 -33.75 -2.78
CA ILE A 384 -30.26 -34.20 -3.90
C ILE A 384 -30.19 -35.72 -4.06
N TYR A 385 -29.02 -36.33 -3.95
CA TYR A 385 -28.89 -37.79 -4.03
C TYR A 385 -29.51 -38.51 -2.84
N LEU A 386 -29.35 -37.97 -1.64
CA LEU A 386 -30.00 -38.52 -0.44
C LEU A 386 -31.54 -38.43 -0.54
N ASP A 387 -32.10 -37.29 -1.02
CA ASP A 387 -33.53 -37.13 -1.22
C ASP A 387 -34.07 -38.06 -2.31
N HIS A 388 -33.34 -38.26 -3.43
CA HIS A 388 -33.71 -39.20 -4.49
C HIS A 388 -33.73 -40.64 -3.97
N ALA A 389 -32.69 -41.07 -3.26
CA ALA A 389 -32.62 -42.41 -2.68
C ALA A 389 -33.76 -42.63 -1.65
N TRP A 390 -34.01 -41.62 -0.81
CA TRP A 390 -35.10 -41.68 0.16
C TRP A 390 -36.49 -41.78 -0.52
N ALA A 391 -36.76 -40.94 -1.52
CA ALA A 391 -38.00 -40.95 -2.29
C ALA A 391 -38.23 -42.30 -3.00
N ALA A 392 -37.16 -42.88 -3.58
CA ALA A 392 -37.22 -44.21 -4.23
C ALA A 392 -37.59 -45.31 -3.23
N ILE A 393 -37.01 -45.29 -2.02
CA ILE A 393 -37.35 -46.27 -0.97
C ILE A 393 -38.75 -46.03 -0.43
N GLN A 394 -39.21 -44.80 -0.25
CA GLN A 394 -40.58 -44.50 0.14
C GLN A 394 -41.58 -45.05 -0.89
N ALA A 395 -41.33 -44.87 -2.19
CA ALA A 395 -42.17 -45.40 -3.25
C ALA A 395 -42.21 -46.95 -3.22
N LYS A 396 -41.08 -47.63 -2.98
CA LYS A 396 -41.03 -49.09 -2.80
C LYS A 396 -41.84 -49.54 -1.56
N CYS A 397 -41.73 -48.84 -0.44
CA CYS A 397 -42.51 -49.16 0.74
C CYS A 397 -44.01 -48.96 0.51
N ALA A 398 -44.41 -47.87 -0.15
CA ALA A 398 -45.80 -47.59 -0.50
C ALA A 398 -46.38 -48.65 -1.44
N SER A 399 -45.63 -49.11 -2.46
CA SER A 399 -46.07 -50.20 -3.35
C SER A 399 -46.22 -51.53 -2.62
N ALA A 400 -45.44 -51.75 -1.55
CA ALA A 400 -45.53 -52.93 -0.68
C ALA A 400 -46.57 -52.81 0.44
N GLY A 401 -47.33 -51.71 0.48
CA GLY A 401 -48.39 -51.45 1.49
C GLY A 401 -47.88 -51.27 2.92
N ARG A 402 -46.61 -50.95 3.13
CA ARG A 402 -45.97 -50.79 4.45
C ARG A 402 -45.43 -49.34 4.66
N ARG A 403 -45.39 -48.93 5.92
CA ARG A 403 -44.73 -47.66 6.28
C ARG A 403 -43.21 -47.82 6.27
N PRO A 404 -42.50 -46.75 5.91
CA PRO A 404 -41.02 -46.75 5.99
C PRO A 404 -40.54 -46.90 7.44
N GLN A 405 -39.49 -47.69 7.66
CA GLN A 405 -38.87 -47.96 8.94
C GLN A 405 -37.47 -47.29 9.04
N PRO A 406 -36.91 -47.15 10.24
CA PRO A 406 -35.55 -46.61 10.39
C PRO A 406 -34.48 -47.37 9.59
N ALA A 407 -34.65 -48.67 9.39
CA ALA A 407 -33.76 -49.50 8.57
C ALA A 407 -33.82 -49.07 7.10
N ASP A 408 -35.01 -48.71 6.59
CA ASP A 408 -35.18 -48.23 5.21
C ASP A 408 -34.54 -46.87 5.01
N LEU A 409 -34.57 -45.97 6.02
CA LEU A 409 -33.88 -44.69 5.99
C LEU A 409 -32.36 -44.91 5.97
N TYR A 410 -31.83 -45.86 6.76
CA TYR A 410 -30.44 -46.20 6.76
C TYR A 410 -29.98 -46.75 5.38
N ALA A 411 -30.77 -47.59 4.76
CA ALA A 411 -30.50 -48.10 3.43
C ALA A 411 -30.48 -46.99 2.38
N ALA A 412 -31.43 -46.03 2.43
CA ALA A 412 -31.46 -44.88 1.54
C ALA A 412 -30.20 -44.01 1.69
N ILE A 413 -29.79 -43.77 2.94
CA ILE A 413 -28.59 -42.94 3.22
C ILE A 413 -27.33 -43.63 2.70
N MET A 414 -27.20 -44.92 2.91
CA MET A 414 -26.07 -45.69 2.42
C MET A 414 -26.02 -45.70 0.88
N GLU A 415 -27.15 -45.92 0.19
CA GLU A 415 -27.23 -45.87 -1.26
C GLU A 415 -26.84 -44.46 -1.79
N GLY A 416 -27.52 -43.42 -1.35
CA GLY A 416 -27.29 -42.05 -1.82
C GLY A 416 -25.89 -41.52 -1.52
N ALA A 417 -25.35 -41.82 -0.34
CA ALA A 417 -24.01 -41.36 0.05
C ALA A 417 -22.90 -42.13 -0.72
N VAL A 418 -23.01 -43.45 -0.83
CA VAL A 418 -21.99 -44.29 -1.51
C VAL A 418 -21.89 -43.96 -3.00
N GLU A 419 -22.99 -43.70 -3.69
CA GLU A 419 -22.99 -43.27 -5.09
C GLU A 419 -22.20 -41.98 -5.31
N ARG A 420 -22.10 -41.11 -4.30
CA ARG A 420 -21.40 -39.82 -4.36
C ARG A 420 -19.93 -39.86 -3.95
N VAL A 421 -19.45 -40.93 -3.30
CA VAL A 421 -18.05 -41.05 -2.86
C VAL A 421 -17.10 -40.92 -4.04
N ARG A 422 -17.27 -41.72 -5.07
CA ARG A 422 -16.36 -41.74 -6.22
C ARG A 422 -16.34 -40.43 -7.00
N PRO A 423 -17.47 -39.83 -7.44
CA PRO A 423 -17.48 -38.55 -8.14
C PRO A 423 -16.90 -37.43 -7.28
N LYS A 424 -17.21 -37.38 -5.97
CA LYS A 424 -16.70 -36.39 -5.06
C LYS A 424 -15.18 -36.46 -4.91
N MET A 425 -14.63 -37.68 -4.69
CA MET A 425 -13.20 -37.85 -4.56
C MET A 425 -12.46 -37.49 -5.85
N MET A 426 -13.03 -37.77 -7.02
CA MET A 426 -12.45 -37.35 -8.30
C MET A 426 -12.39 -35.81 -8.41
N THR A 427 -13.46 -35.12 -8.08
CA THR A 427 -13.53 -33.64 -8.13
C THR A 427 -12.53 -33.01 -7.15
N VAL A 428 -12.51 -33.46 -5.89
CA VAL A 428 -11.58 -32.98 -4.86
C VAL A 428 -10.13 -33.18 -5.29
N THR A 429 -9.81 -34.40 -5.77
CA THR A 429 -8.45 -34.71 -6.21
C THR A 429 -8.03 -33.85 -7.41
N ALA A 430 -8.92 -33.66 -8.39
CA ALA A 430 -8.64 -32.79 -9.54
C ALA A 430 -8.37 -31.35 -9.16
N ILE A 431 -9.20 -30.76 -8.29
CA ILE A 431 -9.01 -29.38 -7.81
C ILE A 431 -7.71 -29.27 -6.98
N MET A 432 -7.47 -30.22 -6.08
CA MET A 432 -6.25 -30.23 -5.27
C MET A 432 -4.99 -30.40 -6.14
N ALA A 433 -5.01 -31.29 -7.13
CA ALA A 433 -3.90 -31.44 -8.06
C ALA A 433 -3.60 -30.16 -8.85
N GLY A 434 -4.62 -29.36 -9.17
CA GLY A 434 -4.46 -28.05 -9.79
C GLY A 434 -3.92 -26.97 -8.84
N LEU A 435 -4.28 -27.01 -7.54
CA LEU A 435 -3.89 -26.02 -6.55
C LEU A 435 -2.55 -26.28 -5.87
N LEU A 436 -2.13 -27.54 -5.73
CA LEU A 436 -0.87 -27.89 -5.06
C LEU A 436 0.37 -27.28 -5.72
N PRO A 437 0.52 -27.26 -7.07
CA PRO A 437 1.65 -26.59 -7.70
C PRO A 437 1.70 -25.08 -7.39
N ILE A 438 0.55 -24.44 -7.18
CA ILE A 438 0.45 -23.03 -6.85
C ILE A 438 0.97 -22.76 -5.43
N LEU A 439 0.78 -23.70 -4.50
CA LEU A 439 1.30 -23.58 -3.13
C LEU A 439 2.83 -23.62 -3.07
N TRP A 440 3.47 -24.35 -3.98
CA TRP A 440 4.93 -24.53 -4.02
C TRP A 440 5.62 -23.69 -5.10
N GLY A 441 4.86 -22.89 -5.83
CA GLY A 441 5.39 -21.99 -6.86
C GLY A 441 6.32 -20.92 -6.26
N THR A 442 7.47 -20.66 -6.91
CA THR A 442 8.48 -19.67 -6.47
C THR A 442 8.61 -18.48 -7.43
N GLY A 443 7.73 -18.35 -8.42
CA GLY A 443 7.77 -17.25 -9.39
C GLY A 443 7.18 -15.95 -8.85
N THR A 444 7.39 -14.84 -9.55
CA THR A 444 6.78 -13.54 -9.24
C THR A 444 5.26 -13.65 -9.18
N GLY A 445 4.66 -13.21 -8.08
CA GLY A 445 3.21 -13.30 -7.83
C GLY A 445 2.76 -14.61 -7.17
N SER A 446 3.64 -15.61 -7.03
CA SER A 446 3.34 -16.87 -6.34
C SER A 446 2.89 -16.65 -4.88
N GLU A 447 3.44 -15.64 -4.21
CA GLU A 447 3.09 -15.26 -2.83
C GLU A 447 1.60 -14.91 -2.67
N VAL A 448 1.01 -14.23 -3.64
CA VAL A 448 -0.43 -13.90 -3.64
C VAL A 448 -1.25 -15.13 -3.97
N MET A 449 -0.83 -15.88 -4.99
CA MET A 449 -1.54 -17.08 -5.45
C MET A 449 -1.53 -18.19 -4.41
N SER A 450 -0.42 -18.41 -3.71
CA SER A 450 -0.32 -19.39 -2.62
C SER A 450 -1.25 -19.05 -1.45
N ARG A 451 -1.42 -17.77 -1.12
CA ARG A 451 -2.35 -17.31 -0.08
C ARG A 451 -3.82 -17.47 -0.49
N ILE A 452 -4.16 -17.42 -1.78
CA ILE A 452 -5.49 -17.77 -2.29
C ILE A 452 -5.70 -19.29 -2.25
N ALA A 453 -4.69 -20.06 -2.66
CA ALA A 453 -4.79 -21.51 -2.75
C ALA A 453 -4.83 -22.21 -1.37
N ALA A 454 -4.11 -21.69 -0.37
CA ALA A 454 -4.02 -22.32 0.95
C ALA A 454 -5.38 -22.56 1.62
N PRO A 455 -6.29 -21.57 1.79
CA PRO A 455 -7.60 -21.83 2.38
C PRO A 455 -8.45 -22.78 1.53
N MET A 456 -8.29 -22.75 0.20
CA MET A 456 -9.01 -23.68 -0.70
C MET A 456 -8.55 -25.12 -0.49
N VAL A 457 -7.24 -25.38 -0.48
CA VAL A 457 -6.70 -26.73 -0.29
C VAL A 457 -7.08 -27.29 1.08
N GLY A 458 -6.86 -26.53 2.15
CA GLY A 458 -7.23 -26.95 3.51
C GLY A 458 -8.73 -27.18 3.66
N GLY A 459 -9.52 -26.26 3.12
CA GLY A 459 -10.97 -26.35 3.18
C GLY A 459 -11.57 -27.45 2.31
N MET A 460 -10.94 -27.85 1.21
CA MET A 460 -11.37 -28.98 0.40
C MET A 460 -11.28 -30.30 1.17
N ILE A 461 -10.28 -30.46 2.04
CA ILE A 461 -10.15 -31.64 2.90
C ILE A 461 -11.31 -31.69 3.90
N SER A 462 -11.56 -30.62 4.63
CA SER A 462 -12.68 -30.55 5.59
C SER A 462 -14.03 -30.65 4.90
N SER A 463 -14.22 -30.04 3.73
CA SER A 463 -15.41 -30.15 2.91
C SER A 463 -15.67 -31.58 2.43
N ALA A 464 -14.64 -32.35 2.08
CA ALA A 464 -14.80 -33.75 1.72
C ALA A 464 -15.31 -34.60 2.89
N VAL A 465 -14.70 -34.47 4.06
CA VAL A 465 -15.16 -35.15 5.29
C VAL A 465 -16.59 -34.75 5.66
N LEU A 466 -16.91 -33.47 5.60
CA LEU A 466 -18.24 -32.94 5.84
C LEU A 466 -19.28 -33.59 4.90
N THR A 467 -19.00 -33.54 3.60
CA THR A 467 -19.95 -34.01 2.58
C THR A 467 -20.20 -35.51 2.68
N LEU A 468 -19.15 -36.31 2.94
CA LEU A 468 -19.25 -37.77 2.94
C LEU A 468 -19.73 -38.36 4.28
N ALA A 469 -19.49 -37.69 5.41
CA ALA A 469 -19.83 -38.22 6.72
C ALA A 469 -20.88 -37.37 7.47
N VAL A 470 -20.68 -36.06 7.55
CA VAL A 470 -21.50 -35.20 8.42
C VAL A 470 -22.87 -34.90 7.81
N ILE A 471 -22.96 -34.59 6.52
CA ILE A 471 -24.23 -34.32 5.85
C ILE A 471 -25.15 -35.54 5.88
N PRO A 472 -24.71 -36.77 5.51
CA PRO A 472 -25.54 -37.95 5.65
C PRO A 472 -25.99 -38.25 7.08
N ALA A 473 -25.11 -38.00 8.08
CA ALA A 473 -25.47 -38.17 9.49
C ALA A 473 -26.55 -37.17 9.94
N ILE A 474 -26.39 -35.89 9.63
CA ILE A 474 -27.40 -34.87 9.93
C ILE A 474 -28.74 -35.19 9.22
N TYR A 475 -28.67 -35.56 7.96
CA TYR A 475 -29.85 -35.97 7.18
C TYR A 475 -30.60 -37.13 7.85
N GLY A 476 -29.84 -38.15 8.31
CA GLY A 476 -30.38 -39.29 9.03
C GLY A 476 -31.08 -38.91 10.36
N LEU A 477 -30.48 -37.99 11.11
CA LEU A 477 -31.09 -37.48 12.34
C LEU A 477 -32.39 -36.71 12.07
N VAL A 478 -32.38 -35.83 11.08
CA VAL A 478 -33.56 -35.02 10.73
C VAL A 478 -34.70 -35.89 10.20
N LYS A 479 -34.43 -36.75 9.20
CA LYS A 479 -35.45 -37.65 8.64
C LYS A 479 -35.91 -38.71 9.64
N GLY A 480 -35.00 -39.20 10.50
CA GLY A 480 -35.35 -40.10 11.58
C GLY A 480 -36.27 -39.47 12.61
N TRP A 481 -36.12 -38.18 12.88
CA TRP A 481 -37.03 -37.44 13.75
C TRP A 481 -38.41 -37.19 13.08
N GLU A 482 -38.42 -36.85 11.77
CA GLU A 482 -39.67 -36.75 11.00
C GLU A 482 -40.42 -38.09 11.00
N LEU A 483 -39.75 -39.23 10.81
CA LEU A 483 -40.35 -40.57 10.84
C LEU A 483 -40.95 -40.95 12.22
N ARG A 484 -40.39 -40.48 13.32
CA ARG A 484 -40.92 -40.75 14.66
C ARG A 484 -42.16 -39.91 14.98
N ARG A 485 -42.40 -38.83 14.25
CA ARG A 485 -43.55 -37.94 14.43
C ARG A 485 -44.71 -38.25 13.52
N ALA A 486 -44.48 -38.97 12.40
CA ALA A 486 -45.48 -39.46 11.42
C ALA A 486 -45.95 -40.87 11.76
#